data_38d063b4f066432f4ee92446d7c3f495
#
_entry.id   38d063b4f066432f4ee92446d7c3f495
#
_cell.length_a   1.000
_cell.length_b   1.000
_cell.length_c   1.000
_cell.angle_alpha   90.00
_cell.angle_beta   90.00
_cell.angle_gamma   90.00
#
_symmetry.space_group_name_H-M   'P 1'
#
loop_
_entity.id
_entity.type
_entity.pdbx_description
1 polymer ?
#
loop_
_entity_poly.entity_id
_entity_poly.type
_entity_poly.pdbx_seq_one_letter_code
_entity_poly.pdbx_strand_id
1 'polypeptide(L)'
;HCIIGIERNKPECIDLLTSLTREMKGVEVKGLPMRYPQGAEKTLVETCTGREVPQVGPSGKPGLPADVGCVIMNVTSVSTLGKFLKTGIPLVTKRVTVEGDAIARPQNIEVPIGTLYRDVIDACGGVKEGVELGKIIFGGPMMGGAAPSADFPVLKQNNGLLLFSKKAAALPEPSACIRCGRCIEACPMGLEPVVIAQDFANKDFAALKARCVDLCVACGSCTYACPAKRPVSQTMGLAKGWYMAELRKGGK
;
A
#
# COMPACT_ATOMS: atom_id res chain seq x y z
N HIS A 1 -18.11 -16.17 -8.10
CA HIS A 1 -17.39 -15.52 -9.21
C HIS A 1 -16.05 -14.99 -8.71
N CYS A 2 -14.97 -15.27 -9.43
CA CYS A 2 -13.60 -14.84 -9.10
C CYS A 2 -13.09 -13.91 -10.21
N ILE A 3 -12.60 -12.74 -9.86
CA ILE A 3 -11.98 -11.80 -10.79
C ILE A 3 -10.50 -11.64 -10.42
N ILE A 4 -9.62 -11.98 -11.35
CA ILE A 4 -8.18 -11.77 -11.22
C ILE A 4 -7.86 -10.41 -11.87
N GLY A 5 -7.73 -9.37 -11.05
CA GLY A 5 -7.40 -8.02 -11.51
C GLY A 5 -5.90 -7.85 -11.69
N ILE A 6 -5.45 -7.47 -12.88
CA ILE A 6 -4.04 -7.27 -13.23
C ILE A 6 -3.89 -5.95 -13.98
N GLU A 7 -2.95 -5.10 -13.58
CA GLU A 7 -2.67 -3.87 -14.31
C GLU A 7 -2.13 -4.17 -15.73
N ARG A 8 -2.59 -3.41 -16.72
CA ARG A 8 -2.28 -3.61 -18.15
C ARG A 8 -0.79 -3.47 -18.52
N ASN A 9 0.03 -2.97 -17.62
CA ASN A 9 1.50 -2.96 -17.79
C ASN A 9 2.17 -4.33 -17.56
N LYS A 10 1.38 -5.39 -17.33
CA LYS A 10 1.83 -6.77 -17.14
C LYS A 10 1.12 -7.70 -18.15
N PRO A 11 1.28 -7.49 -19.47
CA PRO A 11 0.55 -8.25 -20.49
C PRO A 11 0.82 -9.75 -20.41
N GLU A 12 2.08 -10.15 -20.18
CA GLU A 12 2.47 -11.57 -20.07
C GLU A 12 1.72 -12.29 -18.93
N CYS A 13 1.51 -11.60 -17.79
CA CYS A 13 0.73 -12.16 -16.68
C CYS A 13 -0.76 -12.29 -17.04
N ILE A 14 -1.31 -11.33 -17.79
CA ILE A 14 -2.70 -11.35 -18.26
C ILE A 14 -2.88 -12.52 -19.20
N ASP A 15 -2.01 -12.67 -20.21
CA ASP A 15 -2.08 -13.73 -21.22
C ASP A 15 -1.93 -15.12 -20.58
N LEU A 16 -0.92 -15.28 -19.70
CA LEU A 16 -0.69 -16.54 -18.99
C LEU A 16 -1.90 -16.94 -18.15
N LEU A 17 -2.42 -16.04 -17.31
CA LEU A 17 -3.56 -16.36 -16.43
C LEU A 17 -4.84 -16.55 -17.23
N THR A 18 -5.05 -15.81 -18.30
CA THR A 18 -6.18 -16.03 -19.22
C THR A 18 -6.12 -17.43 -19.84
N SER A 19 -4.94 -17.88 -20.27
CA SER A 19 -4.79 -19.22 -20.83
C SER A 19 -5.05 -20.32 -19.79
N LEU A 20 -4.52 -20.15 -18.57
CA LEU A 20 -4.67 -21.12 -17.48
C LEU A 20 -6.09 -21.22 -16.93
N THR A 21 -6.86 -20.13 -17.00
CA THR A 21 -8.23 -20.08 -16.46
C THR A 21 -9.32 -20.28 -17.50
N ARG A 22 -8.96 -20.50 -18.77
CA ARG A 22 -9.87 -20.60 -19.92
C ARG A 22 -11.06 -21.52 -19.69
N GLU A 23 -10.81 -22.67 -19.05
CA GLU A 23 -11.84 -23.69 -18.79
C GLU A 23 -12.45 -23.60 -17.39
N MET A 24 -12.00 -22.64 -16.56
CA MET A 24 -12.47 -22.48 -15.19
C MET A 24 -13.77 -21.66 -15.18
N LYS A 25 -14.92 -22.32 -15.00
CA LYS A 25 -16.21 -21.62 -14.90
C LYS A 25 -16.21 -20.66 -13.71
N GLY A 26 -16.63 -19.41 -13.94
CA GLY A 26 -16.74 -18.39 -12.91
C GLY A 26 -15.42 -17.70 -12.54
N VAL A 27 -14.35 -17.92 -13.31
CA VAL A 27 -13.08 -17.17 -13.18
C VAL A 27 -12.90 -16.27 -14.38
N GLU A 28 -12.55 -15.00 -14.13
CA GLU A 28 -12.32 -13.97 -15.15
C GLU A 28 -10.97 -13.28 -14.87
N VAL A 29 -10.18 -13.03 -15.92
CA VAL A 29 -8.98 -12.20 -15.85
C VAL A 29 -9.31 -10.83 -16.42
N LYS A 30 -9.16 -9.77 -15.61
CA LYS A 30 -9.50 -8.40 -15.98
C LYS A 30 -8.26 -7.51 -16.01
N GLY A 31 -7.94 -6.94 -17.18
CA GLY A 31 -6.90 -5.94 -17.34
C GLY A 31 -7.32 -4.58 -16.78
N LEU A 32 -6.64 -4.12 -15.75
CA LEU A 32 -6.94 -2.88 -15.03
C LEU A 32 -6.12 -1.69 -15.53
N PRO A 33 -6.64 -0.44 -15.43
CA PRO A 33 -5.85 0.75 -15.71
C PRO A 33 -4.61 0.81 -14.83
N MET A 34 -3.48 1.25 -15.40
CA MET A 34 -2.28 1.53 -14.64
C MET A 34 -2.42 2.90 -13.94
N ARG A 35 -3.07 2.91 -12.79
CA ARG A 35 -3.28 4.10 -11.95
C ARG A 35 -2.97 3.76 -10.50
N TYR A 36 -2.10 4.53 -9.88
CA TYR A 36 -1.87 4.37 -8.46
C TYR A 36 -2.94 5.13 -7.65
N PRO A 37 -3.56 4.53 -6.62
CA PRO A 37 -3.38 3.17 -6.08
C PRO A 37 -4.45 2.16 -6.56
N GLN A 38 -4.34 1.64 -7.77
CA GLN A 38 -5.30 0.69 -8.36
C GLN A 38 -5.51 -0.56 -7.50
N GLY A 39 -4.47 -0.99 -6.76
CA GLY A 39 -4.54 -2.16 -5.87
C GLY A 39 -5.15 -1.89 -4.49
N ALA A 40 -5.57 -0.66 -4.19
CA ALA A 40 -6.29 -0.38 -2.95
C ALA A 40 -7.66 -1.08 -2.98
N GLU A 41 -8.05 -1.75 -1.88
CA GLU A 41 -9.22 -2.63 -1.84
C GLU A 41 -10.50 -1.97 -2.39
N LYS A 42 -10.82 -0.76 -1.93
CA LYS A 42 -12.03 -0.04 -2.36
C LYS A 42 -11.99 0.31 -3.85
N THR A 43 -10.85 0.79 -4.34
CA THR A 43 -10.64 1.10 -5.76
C THR A 43 -10.73 -0.16 -6.62
N LEU A 44 -10.16 -1.27 -6.14
CA LEU A 44 -10.18 -2.55 -6.84
C LEU A 44 -11.60 -3.11 -6.95
N VAL A 45 -12.39 -3.05 -5.87
CA VAL A 45 -13.80 -3.49 -5.87
C VAL A 45 -14.60 -2.71 -6.91
N GLU A 46 -14.52 -1.38 -6.87
CA GLU A 46 -15.25 -0.52 -7.81
C GLU A 46 -14.83 -0.80 -9.26
N THR A 47 -13.53 -0.81 -9.55
CA THR A 47 -13.02 -1.04 -10.91
C THR A 47 -13.37 -2.43 -11.44
N CYS A 48 -13.39 -3.45 -10.59
CA CYS A 48 -13.69 -4.82 -11.01
C CYS A 48 -15.19 -5.10 -11.12
N THR A 49 -16.00 -4.54 -10.25
CA THR A 49 -17.41 -4.94 -10.08
C THR A 49 -18.42 -3.82 -10.29
N GLY A 50 -17.99 -2.56 -10.35
CA GLY A 50 -18.86 -1.38 -10.34
C GLY A 50 -19.55 -1.12 -8.98
N ARG A 51 -19.20 -1.87 -7.93
CA ARG A 51 -19.78 -1.70 -6.59
C ARG A 51 -18.94 -0.73 -5.77
N GLU A 52 -19.59 0.20 -5.10
CA GLU A 52 -18.94 1.15 -4.19
C GLU A 52 -18.99 0.65 -2.75
N VAL A 53 -17.82 0.53 -2.12
CA VAL A 53 -17.73 0.22 -0.69
C VAL A 53 -18.16 1.47 0.10
N PRO A 54 -19.22 1.41 0.93
CA PRO A 54 -19.75 2.56 1.61
C PRO A 54 -18.75 3.14 2.62
N GLN A 55 -18.90 4.40 2.97
CA GLN A 55 -18.10 5.04 4.02
C GLN A 55 -18.38 4.38 5.38
N VAL A 56 -19.65 4.18 5.67
CA VAL A 56 -20.13 3.49 6.89
C VAL A 56 -20.91 2.26 6.45
N GLY A 57 -20.48 1.09 6.93
CA GLY A 57 -21.15 -0.18 6.70
C GLY A 57 -22.41 -0.33 7.56
N PRO A 58 -23.18 -1.43 7.34
CA PRO A 58 -24.42 -1.71 8.07
C PRO A 58 -24.26 -1.79 9.60
N SER A 59 -23.06 -2.12 10.06
CA SER A 59 -22.73 -2.19 11.49
C SER A 59 -22.42 -0.84 12.16
N GLY A 60 -22.50 0.27 11.42
CA GLY A 60 -22.07 1.61 11.88
C GLY A 60 -20.55 1.79 11.94
N LYS A 61 -19.77 0.81 11.48
CA LYS A 61 -18.30 0.86 11.36
C LYS A 61 -17.88 1.26 9.94
N PRO A 62 -16.62 1.63 9.72
CA PRO A 62 -16.11 1.89 8.37
C PRO A 62 -16.44 0.73 7.43
N GLY A 63 -16.96 1.04 6.25
CA GLY A 63 -17.37 0.05 5.26
C GLY A 63 -16.22 -0.81 4.75
N LEU A 64 -16.50 -2.09 4.57
CA LEU A 64 -15.57 -3.12 4.10
C LEU A 64 -16.03 -3.68 2.74
N PRO A 65 -15.14 -4.27 1.94
CA PRO A 65 -15.52 -4.99 0.71
C PRO A 65 -16.62 -6.04 0.94
N ALA A 66 -16.64 -6.69 2.11
CA ALA A 66 -17.67 -7.67 2.48
C ALA A 66 -19.09 -7.07 2.53
N ASP A 67 -19.24 -5.79 2.85
CA ASP A 67 -20.55 -5.11 2.90
C ASP A 67 -21.21 -5.00 1.51
N VAL A 68 -20.41 -5.15 0.46
CA VAL A 68 -20.86 -5.18 -0.94
C VAL A 68 -20.70 -6.56 -1.57
N GLY A 69 -20.54 -7.61 -0.75
CA GLY A 69 -20.42 -9.00 -1.18
C GLY A 69 -19.09 -9.32 -1.90
N CYS A 70 -18.02 -8.63 -1.57
CA CYS A 70 -16.70 -8.83 -2.15
C CYS A 70 -15.68 -9.25 -1.10
N VAL A 71 -14.77 -10.17 -1.48
CA VAL A 71 -13.58 -10.54 -0.70
C VAL A 71 -12.35 -10.26 -1.55
N ILE A 72 -11.42 -9.47 -1.01
CA ILE A 72 -10.17 -9.12 -1.69
C ILE A 72 -9.03 -9.96 -1.11
N MET A 73 -8.27 -10.58 -2.00
CA MET A 73 -7.08 -11.36 -1.62
C MET A 73 -5.91 -11.03 -2.53
N ASN A 74 -4.74 -10.85 -1.93
CA ASN A 74 -3.50 -10.76 -2.70
C ASN A 74 -3.17 -12.12 -3.35
N VAL A 75 -2.64 -12.11 -4.58
CA VAL A 75 -2.31 -13.34 -5.33
C VAL A 75 -1.33 -14.26 -4.60
N THR A 76 -0.39 -13.69 -3.81
CA THR A 76 0.51 -14.49 -2.96
C THR A 76 -0.27 -15.23 -1.89
N SER A 77 -1.29 -14.62 -1.30
CA SER A 77 -2.15 -15.27 -0.29
C SER A 77 -2.96 -16.41 -0.91
N VAL A 78 -3.52 -16.20 -2.11
CA VAL A 78 -4.25 -17.25 -2.85
C VAL A 78 -3.31 -18.42 -3.20
N SER A 79 -2.11 -18.13 -3.71
CA SER A 79 -1.10 -19.14 -4.02
C SER A 79 -0.70 -19.95 -2.78
N THR A 80 -0.52 -19.28 -1.64
CA THR A 80 -0.18 -19.93 -0.37
C THR A 80 -1.32 -20.81 0.14
N LEU A 81 -2.57 -20.33 0.05
CA LEU A 81 -3.75 -21.12 0.40
C LEU A 81 -3.84 -22.38 -0.47
N GLY A 82 -3.62 -22.26 -1.78
CA GLY A 82 -3.59 -23.39 -2.70
C GLY A 82 -2.49 -24.42 -2.36
N LYS A 83 -1.30 -23.95 -1.97
CA LYS A 83 -0.23 -24.83 -1.47
C LYS A 83 -0.64 -25.53 -0.18
N PHE A 84 -1.18 -24.79 0.78
CA PHE A 84 -1.64 -25.34 2.07
C PHE A 84 -2.68 -26.46 1.89
N LEU A 85 -3.67 -26.23 1.04
CA LEU A 85 -4.71 -27.25 0.75
C LEU A 85 -4.14 -28.54 0.13
N LYS A 86 -3.03 -28.44 -0.60
CA LYS A 86 -2.36 -29.61 -1.21
C LYS A 86 -1.39 -30.31 -0.27
N THR A 87 -0.70 -29.58 0.58
CA THR A 87 0.47 -30.09 1.33
C THR A 87 0.28 -30.12 2.84
N GLY A 88 -0.71 -29.39 3.38
CA GLY A 88 -0.87 -29.16 4.82
C GLY A 88 0.19 -28.22 5.43
N ILE A 89 1.14 -27.71 4.62
CA ILE A 89 2.22 -26.83 5.12
C ILE A 89 1.72 -25.38 5.14
N PRO A 90 1.70 -24.74 6.32
CA PRO A 90 1.25 -23.34 6.44
C PRO A 90 2.26 -22.36 5.83
N LEU A 91 1.94 -21.07 5.86
CA LEU A 91 2.83 -19.99 5.39
C LEU A 91 4.05 -19.87 6.33
N VAL A 92 5.13 -20.55 6.01
CA VAL A 92 6.41 -20.53 6.74
C VAL A 92 7.52 -19.85 5.95
N THR A 93 7.35 -19.69 4.63
CA THR A 93 8.27 -18.96 3.76
C THR A 93 7.57 -17.78 3.11
N LYS A 94 8.33 -16.76 2.74
CA LYS A 94 7.83 -15.57 2.08
C LYS A 94 8.67 -15.23 0.85
N ARG A 95 8.00 -14.94 -0.26
CA ARG A 95 8.65 -14.33 -1.43
C ARG A 95 8.74 -12.84 -1.22
N VAL A 96 9.95 -12.32 -1.33
CA VAL A 96 10.28 -10.90 -1.12
C VAL A 96 10.98 -10.39 -2.37
N THR A 97 10.49 -9.30 -2.92
CA THR A 97 11.20 -8.55 -3.96
C THR A 97 12.22 -7.65 -3.26
N VAL A 98 13.50 -7.85 -3.54
CA VAL A 98 14.59 -7.01 -3.04
C VAL A 98 15.05 -6.09 -4.16
N GLU A 99 14.92 -4.77 -3.97
CA GLU A 99 15.13 -3.76 -5.00
C GLU A 99 15.69 -2.48 -4.39
N GLY A 100 16.05 -1.51 -5.23
CA GLY A 100 16.51 -0.19 -4.81
C GLY A 100 17.88 0.17 -5.38
N ASP A 101 18.25 1.43 -5.30
CA ASP A 101 19.51 1.93 -5.86
C ASP A 101 20.75 1.48 -5.08
N ALA A 102 20.57 1.04 -3.83
CA ALA A 102 21.68 0.61 -2.97
C ALA A 102 21.95 -0.89 -2.98
N ILE A 103 21.06 -1.76 -3.49
CA ILE A 103 21.29 -3.22 -3.50
C ILE A 103 22.15 -3.66 -4.67
N ALA A 104 23.10 -4.56 -4.45
CA ALA A 104 24.01 -5.01 -5.49
C ALA A 104 23.33 -5.86 -6.58
N ARG A 105 22.48 -6.82 -6.18
CA ARG A 105 21.78 -7.73 -7.09
C ARG A 105 20.28 -7.73 -6.81
N PRO A 106 19.49 -6.84 -7.47
CA PRO A 106 18.03 -6.84 -7.34
C PRO A 106 17.46 -8.18 -7.80
N GLN A 107 16.56 -8.77 -6.99
CA GLN A 107 15.94 -10.06 -7.33
C GLN A 107 14.73 -10.38 -6.44
N ASN A 108 13.95 -11.38 -6.86
CA ASN A 108 12.95 -12.01 -6.01
C ASN A 108 13.57 -13.20 -5.29
N ILE A 109 13.39 -13.27 -3.98
CA ILE A 109 13.95 -14.33 -3.13
C ILE A 109 12.86 -14.93 -2.24
N GLU A 110 12.89 -16.24 -2.02
CA GLU A 110 12.02 -16.92 -1.07
C GLU A 110 12.82 -17.26 0.18
N VAL A 111 12.37 -16.73 1.33
CA VAL A 111 13.06 -16.88 2.62
C VAL A 111 12.09 -17.33 3.71
N PRO A 112 12.55 -18.03 4.75
CA PRO A 112 11.76 -18.30 5.95
C PRO A 112 11.26 -17.00 6.59
N ILE A 113 10.05 -17.01 7.13
CA ILE A 113 9.54 -15.92 7.96
C ILE A 113 10.40 -15.84 9.21
N GLY A 114 10.84 -14.64 9.57
CA GLY A 114 11.78 -14.41 10.67
C GLY A 114 13.23 -14.22 10.23
N THR A 115 13.58 -14.50 8.95
CA THR A 115 14.90 -14.16 8.40
C THR A 115 15.17 -12.66 8.55
N LEU A 116 16.34 -12.28 9.05
CA LEU A 116 16.68 -10.87 9.24
C LEU A 116 16.94 -10.19 7.89
N TYR A 117 16.63 -8.91 7.79
CA TYR A 117 16.86 -8.15 6.55
C TYR A 117 18.32 -8.15 6.14
N ARG A 118 19.27 -8.11 7.09
CA ARG A 118 20.71 -8.21 6.77
C ARG A 118 21.03 -9.51 6.01
N ASP A 119 20.47 -10.66 6.42
CA ASP A 119 20.73 -11.94 5.78
C ASP A 119 20.11 -11.99 4.37
N VAL A 120 18.94 -11.35 4.19
CA VAL A 120 18.29 -11.16 2.89
C VAL A 120 19.14 -10.27 1.99
N ILE A 121 19.66 -9.18 2.53
CA ILE A 121 20.54 -8.23 1.81
C ILE A 121 21.83 -8.93 1.38
N ASP A 122 22.47 -9.68 2.27
CA ASP A 122 23.70 -10.42 1.99
C ASP A 122 23.49 -11.49 0.90
N ALA A 123 22.38 -12.24 0.95
CA ALA A 123 22.00 -13.18 -0.11
C ALA A 123 21.81 -12.50 -1.47
N CYS A 124 21.44 -11.21 -1.47
CA CYS A 124 21.33 -10.39 -2.68
C CYS A 124 22.63 -9.65 -3.04
N GLY A 125 23.77 -10.08 -2.51
CA GLY A 125 25.11 -9.53 -2.82
C GLY A 125 25.51 -8.31 -1.99
N GLY A 126 24.75 -7.98 -0.95
CA GLY A 126 25.04 -6.86 -0.08
C GLY A 126 24.65 -5.50 -0.67
N VAL A 127 25.06 -4.46 0.01
CA VAL A 127 25.00 -3.08 -0.49
C VAL A 127 26.06 -2.90 -1.58
N LYS A 128 25.74 -2.17 -2.65
CA LYS A 128 26.69 -1.86 -3.73
C LYS A 128 27.95 -1.22 -3.17
N GLU A 129 29.09 -1.61 -3.74
CA GLU A 129 30.39 -1.02 -3.39
C GLU A 129 30.38 0.52 -3.57
N GLY A 130 30.93 1.25 -2.61
CA GLY A 130 30.96 2.70 -2.61
C GLY A 130 29.62 3.41 -2.34
N VAL A 131 28.55 2.65 -2.05
CA VAL A 131 27.24 3.22 -1.73
C VAL A 131 26.97 3.16 -0.22
N GLU A 132 26.68 4.30 0.38
CA GLU A 132 26.22 4.37 1.78
C GLU A 132 24.71 4.10 1.83
N LEU A 133 24.30 3.09 2.59
CA LEU A 133 22.88 2.77 2.81
C LEU A 133 22.23 3.86 3.68
N GLY A 134 21.16 4.45 3.17
CA GLY A 134 20.43 5.53 3.86
C GLY A 134 19.11 5.10 4.47
N LYS A 135 18.40 4.17 3.81
CA LYS A 135 17.08 3.73 4.26
C LYS A 135 16.73 2.34 3.75
N ILE A 136 16.09 1.56 4.61
CA ILE A 136 15.44 0.30 4.25
C ILE A 136 13.94 0.49 4.39
N ILE A 137 13.17 0.20 3.34
CA ILE A 137 11.69 0.23 3.38
C ILE A 137 11.18 -1.18 3.17
N PHE A 138 10.29 -1.64 4.04
CA PHE A 138 9.55 -2.89 3.83
C PHE A 138 8.17 -2.60 3.25
N GLY A 139 7.83 -3.28 2.16
CA GLY A 139 6.63 -3.02 1.34
C GLY A 139 6.91 -2.15 0.12
N GLY A 140 5.90 -1.44 -0.37
CA GLY A 140 6.02 -0.57 -1.55
C GLY A 140 6.63 0.81 -1.22
N PRO A 141 7.17 1.53 -2.23
CA PRO A 141 7.86 2.80 -2.01
C PRO A 141 6.94 3.93 -1.51
N MET A 142 5.63 3.84 -1.76
CA MET A 142 4.66 4.87 -1.39
C MET A 142 4.01 4.66 -0.02
N MET A 143 3.80 3.40 0.38
CA MET A 143 3.06 3.03 1.60
C MET A 143 3.88 2.18 2.56
N GLY A 144 5.07 1.73 2.17
CA GLY A 144 5.92 0.90 3.00
C GLY A 144 6.44 1.64 4.23
N GLY A 145 6.73 0.88 5.28
CA GLY A 145 7.33 1.40 6.51
C GLY A 145 8.86 1.41 6.40
N ALA A 146 9.50 2.38 7.04
CA ALA A 146 10.95 2.37 7.21
C ALA A 146 11.34 1.39 8.33
N ALA A 147 12.28 0.50 8.05
CA ALA A 147 12.84 -0.37 9.06
C ALA A 147 13.80 0.42 9.96
N PRO A 148 13.77 0.18 11.28
CA PRO A 148 14.68 0.87 12.22
C PRO A 148 16.13 0.41 12.05
N SER A 149 16.35 -0.83 11.61
CA SER A 149 17.67 -1.42 11.35
C SER A 149 17.56 -2.60 10.38
N ALA A 150 18.70 -3.11 9.92
CA ALA A 150 18.78 -4.36 9.16
C ALA A 150 18.52 -5.63 10.01
N ASP A 151 18.48 -5.51 11.32
CA ASP A 151 18.16 -6.61 12.24
C ASP A 151 16.65 -6.87 12.38
N PHE A 152 15.83 -6.19 11.58
CA PHE A 152 14.39 -6.40 11.56
C PHE A 152 14.04 -7.68 10.78
N PRO A 153 13.12 -8.52 11.27
CA PRO A 153 12.80 -9.78 10.61
C PRO A 153 11.81 -9.60 9.45
N VAL A 154 11.88 -10.49 8.48
CA VAL A 154 10.85 -10.66 7.45
C VAL A 154 9.57 -11.18 8.11
N LEU A 155 8.49 -10.43 7.96
CA LEU A 155 7.17 -10.74 8.47
C LEU A 155 6.24 -11.26 7.37
N LYS A 156 5.10 -11.85 7.76
CA LYS A 156 4.08 -12.40 6.82
C LYS A 156 3.59 -11.38 5.78
N GLN A 157 3.48 -10.10 6.16
CA GLN A 157 3.02 -9.03 5.27
C GLN A 157 4.11 -8.42 4.39
N ASN A 158 5.39 -8.77 4.59
CA ASN A 158 6.46 -8.20 3.78
C ASN A 158 6.48 -8.83 2.37
N ASN A 159 6.20 -8.03 1.35
CA ASN A 159 6.28 -8.44 -0.06
C ASN A 159 7.48 -7.80 -0.78
N GLY A 160 8.09 -6.78 -0.19
CA GLY A 160 9.23 -6.07 -0.76
C GLY A 160 10.15 -5.53 0.31
N LEU A 161 11.42 -5.44 -0.04
CA LEU A 161 12.48 -4.82 0.73
C LEU A 161 13.24 -3.88 -0.19
N LEU A 162 13.11 -2.58 0.04
CA LEU A 162 13.70 -1.54 -0.80
C LEU A 162 14.85 -0.88 -0.08
N LEU A 163 16.02 -0.88 -0.71
CA LEU A 163 17.25 -0.29 -0.18
C LEU A 163 17.58 1.00 -0.92
N PHE A 164 17.56 2.10 -0.21
CA PHE A 164 17.89 3.41 -0.76
C PHE A 164 19.24 3.90 -0.25
N SER A 165 20.06 4.40 -1.18
CA SER A 165 21.29 5.10 -0.84
C SER A 165 20.97 6.33 0.03
N LYS A 166 21.96 6.81 0.80
CA LYS A 166 21.82 8.04 1.59
C LYS A 166 21.35 9.22 0.76
N LYS A 167 21.82 9.31 -0.50
CA LYS A 167 21.40 10.34 -1.46
C LYS A 167 19.91 10.20 -1.83
N ALA A 168 19.46 9.00 -2.18
CA ALA A 168 18.06 8.76 -2.56
C ALA A 168 17.09 8.81 -1.37
N ALA A 169 17.58 8.51 -0.16
CA ALA A 169 16.83 8.56 1.08
C ALA A 169 16.67 9.97 1.66
N ALA A 170 17.44 10.94 1.16
CA ALA A 170 17.38 12.32 1.64
C ALA A 170 15.98 12.93 1.39
N LEU A 171 15.42 13.49 2.45
CA LEU A 171 14.13 14.19 2.35
C LEU A 171 14.38 15.62 1.86
N PRO A 172 13.63 16.10 0.88
CA PRO A 172 13.73 17.50 0.47
C PRO A 172 13.16 18.42 1.56
N GLU A 173 13.75 19.61 1.69
CA GLU A 173 13.26 20.62 2.61
C GLU A 173 11.86 21.10 2.21
N PRO A 174 10.85 21.02 3.11
CA PRO A 174 9.52 21.48 2.84
C PRO A 174 9.43 23.01 2.84
N SER A 175 8.72 23.58 1.89
CA SER A 175 8.40 25.00 1.86
C SER A 175 6.94 25.29 2.23
N ALA A 176 6.58 26.57 2.35
CA ALA A 176 5.21 26.99 2.62
C ALA A 176 4.24 26.47 1.55
N CYS A 177 3.01 26.17 1.95
CA CYS A 177 1.97 25.73 1.03
C CYS A 177 1.59 26.87 0.06
N ILE A 178 1.74 26.63 -1.26
CA ILE A 178 1.37 27.58 -2.31
C ILE A 178 -0.10 27.47 -2.75
N ARG A 179 -0.91 26.66 -2.09
CA ARG A 179 -2.35 26.44 -2.35
C ARG A 179 -2.69 26.04 -3.78
N CYS A 180 -1.84 25.26 -4.45
CA CYS A 180 -1.99 24.87 -5.86
C CYS A 180 -3.04 23.78 -6.14
N GLY A 181 -3.64 23.15 -5.14
CA GLY A 181 -4.69 22.11 -5.29
C GLY A 181 -4.20 20.72 -5.71
N ARG A 182 -2.95 20.53 -6.15
CA ARG A 182 -2.45 19.23 -6.66
C ARG A 182 -2.64 18.05 -5.72
N CYS A 183 -2.60 18.27 -4.41
CA CYS A 183 -2.86 17.21 -3.42
C CYS A 183 -4.33 16.75 -3.41
N ILE A 184 -5.27 17.64 -3.78
CA ILE A 184 -6.69 17.36 -3.92
C ILE A 184 -6.90 16.54 -5.20
N GLU A 185 -6.39 17.00 -6.33
CA GLU A 185 -6.48 16.32 -7.64
C GLU A 185 -5.87 14.91 -7.60
N ALA A 186 -4.76 14.74 -6.87
CA ALA A 186 -4.09 13.46 -6.72
C ALA A 186 -4.78 12.50 -5.74
N CYS A 187 -5.80 12.93 -5.00
CA CYS A 187 -6.45 12.09 -4.01
C CYS A 187 -7.43 11.11 -4.67
N PRO A 188 -7.20 9.78 -4.60
CA PRO A 188 -8.11 8.80 -5.19
C PRO A 188 -9.46 8.70 -4.48
N MET A 189 -9.55 9.28 -3.28
CA MET A 189 -10.77 9.29 -2.45
C MET A 189 -11.51 10.63 -2.51
N GLY A 190 -11.08 11.56 -3.37
CA GLY A 190 -11.70 12.88 -3.49
C GLY A 190 -11.60 13.77 -2.25
N LEU A 191 -10.64 13.48 -1.35
CA LEU A 191 -10.45 14.26 -0.12
C LEU A 191 -9.70 15.57 -0.41
N GLU A 192 -9.77 16.50 0.56
CA GLU A 192 -9.08 17.79 0.56
C GLU A 192 -7.88 17.80 1.52
N PRO A 193 -6.74 17.15 1.21
CA PRO A 193 -5.66 16.93 2.18
C PRO A 193 -5.11 18.20 2.82
N VAL A 194 -5.01 19.30 2.07
CA VAL A 194 -4.50 20.58 2.59
C VAL A 194 -5.44 21.21 3.60
N VAL A 195 -6.75 21.07 3.41
CA VAL A 195 -7.77 21.62 4.32
C VAL A 195 -7.89 20.74 5.56
N ILE A 196 -7.93 19.41 5.38
CA ILE A 196 -7.90 18.44 6.49
C ILE A 196 -6.68 18.64 7.39
N ALA A 197 -5.50 18.95 6.80
CA ALA A 197 -4.31 19.25 7.56
C ALA A 197 -4.46 20.51 8.44
N GLN A 198 -5.20 21.52 7.95
CA GLN A 198 -5.50 22.73 8.70
C GLN A 198 -6.51 22.46 9.82
N ASP A 199 -7.60 21.74 9.52
CA ASP A 199 -8.60 21.35 10.51
C ASP A 199 -7.97 20.50 11.63
N PHE A 200 -7.06 19.59 11.26
CA PHE A 200 -6.30 18.80 12.25
C PHE A 200 -5.38 19.65 13.12
N ALA A 201 -4.71 20.66 12.56
CA ALA A 201 -3.89 21.59 13.33
C ALA A 201 -4.72 22.34 14.38
N ASN A 202 -5.96 22.68 14.05
CA ASN A 202 -6.93 23.32 14.95
C ASN A 202 -7.65 22.34 15.89
N LYS A 203 -7.40 21.01 15.75
CA LYS A 203 -8.12 19.96 16.50
C LYS A 203 -9.65 20.04 16.32
N ASP A 204 -10.10 20.44 15.15
CA ASP A 204 -11.52 20.53 14.83
C ASP A 204 -12.09 19.19 14.43
N PHE A 205 -12.66 18.48 15.41
CA PHE A 205 -13.28 17.17 15.19
C PHE A 205 -14.48 17.23 14.22
N ALA A 206 -15.30 18.28 14.32
CA ALA A 206 -16.49 18.41 13.49
C ALA A 206 -16.12 18.65 12.02
N ALA A 207 -15.12 19.50 11.76
CA ALA A 207 -14.61 19.74 10.41
C ALA A 207 -13.97 18.48 9.81
N LEU A 208 -13.16 17.74 10.58
CA LEU A 208 -12.55 16.48 10.14
C LEU A 208 -13.61 15.43 9.79
N LYS A 209 -14.69 15.36 10.57
CA LYS A 209 -15.85 14.49 10.29
C LYS A 209 -16.54 14.90 9.00
N ALA A 210 -16.86 16.17 8.84
CA ALA A 210 -17.53 16.71 7.65
C ALA A 210 -16.72 16.48 6.37
N ARG A 211 -15.38 16.46 6.47
CA ARG A 211 -14.46 16.16 5.34
C ARG A 211 -14.10 14.70 5.20
N CYS A 212 -14.76 13.80 5.91
CA CYS A 212 -14.60 12.35 5.77
C CYS A 212 -13.14 11.90 5.88
N VAL A 213 -12.38 12.42 6.85
CA VAL A 213 -10.95 12.09 7.02
C VAL A 213 -10.69 10.58 7.19
N ASP A 214 -11.66 9.85 7.70
CA ASP A 214 -11.67 8.39 7.87
C ASP A 214 -11.59 7.62 6.54
N LEU A 215 -11.98 8.21 5.42
CA LEU A 215 -11.83 7.62 4.09
C LEU A 215 -10.39 7.61 3.57
N CYS A 216 -9.46 8.32 4.22
CA CYS A 216 -8.08 8.33 3.79
C CYS A 216 -7.48 6.92 3.81
N VAL A 217 -6.96 6.45 2.65
CA VAL A 217 -6.30 5.14 2.48
C VAL A 217 -4.78 5.21 2.65
N ALA A 218 -4.24 6.33 3.10
CA ALA A 218 -2.82 6.57 3.36
C ALA A 218 -1.89 6.23 2.16
N CYS A 219 -2.37 6.40 0.93
CA CYS A 219 -1.65 6.00 -0.28
C CYS A 219 -0.40 6.84 -0.61
N GLY A 220 -0.20 8.01 0.01
CA GLY A 220 0.98 8.85 -0.24
C GLY A 220 0.86 9.81 -1.44
N SER A 221 -0.14 9.67 -2.32
CA SER A 221 -0.28 10.47 -3.54
C SER A 221 -0.24 11.98 -3.32
N CYS A 222 -0.84 12.47 -2.22
CA CYS A 222 -0.87 13.88 -1.88
C CYS A 222 0.52 14.45 -1.51
N THR A 223 1.39 13.67 -0.87
CA THR A 223 2.80 14.04 -0.63
C THR A 223 3.59 14.03 -1.94
N TYR A 224 3.43 12.96 -2.73
CA TYR A 224 4.11 12.82 -4.01
C TYR A 224 3.81 13.99 -4.96
N ALA A 225 2.54 14.38 -5.07
CA ALA A 225 2.10 15.47 -5.93
C ALA A 225 2.45 16.88 -5.42
N CYS A 226 2.91 17.01 -4.16
CA CYS A 226 3.15 18.31 -3.54
C CYS A 226 4.43 18.98 -4.07
N PRO A 227 4.36 20.10 -4.81
CA PRO A 227 5.55 20.81 -5.29
C PRO A 227 6.35 21.47 -4.16
N ALA A 228 5.67 21.81 -3.04
CA ALA A 228 6.28 22.38 -1.84
C ALA A 228 6.92 21.31 -0.92
N LYS A 229 6.98 20.05 -1.39
CA LYS A 229 7.63 18.92 -0.67
C LYS A 229 7.11 18.68 0.76
N ARG A 230 5.88 19.07 1.03
CA ARG A 230 5.27 18.92 2.36
C ARG A 230 4.91 17.46 2.65
N PRO A 231 5.06 16.98 3.90
CA PRO A 231 4.69 15.62 4.31
C PRO A 231 3.16 15.47 4.51
N VAL A 232 2.39 15.75 3.44
CA VAL A 232 0.92 15.84 3.51
C VAL A 232 0.29 14.51 3.92
N SER A 233 0.77 13.38 3.40
CA SER A 233 0.21 12.06 3.71
C SER A 233 0.44 11.65 5.17
N GLN A 234 1.57 12.04 5.76
CA GLN A 234 1.84 11.83 7.19
C GLN A 234 0.85 12.62 8.04
N THR A 235 0.62 13.88 7.69
CA THR A 235 -0.39 14.72 8.36
C THR A 235 -1.80 14.13 8.23
N MET A 236 -2.16 13.61 7.04
CA MET A 236 -3.44 12.90 6.82
C MET A 236 -3.56 11.66 7.71
N GLY A 237 -2.49 10.87 7.84
CA GLY A 237 -2.45 9.71 8.73
C GLY A 237 -2.65 10.07 10.20
N LEU A 238 -1.97 11.13 10.67
CA LEU A 238 -2.13 11.66 12.03
C LEU A 238 -3.53 12.20 12.26
N ALA A 239 -4.09 12.95 11.31
CA ALA A 239 -5.45 13.48 11.39
C ALA A 239 -6.49 12.36 11.50
N LYS A 240 -6.40 11.35 10.65
CA LYS A 240 -7.26 10.16 10.71
C LYS A 240 -7.10 9.41 12.04
N GLY A 241 -5.87 9.18 12.47
CA GLY A 241 -5.58 8.49 13.73
C GLY A 241 -6.19 9.21 14.93
N TRP A 242 -6.01 10.52 15.00
CA TRP A 242 -6.58 11.36 16.05
C TRP A 242 -8.12 11.36 16.00
N TYR A 243 -8.70 11.57 14.82
CA TYR A 243 -10.16 11.52 14.64
C TYR A 243 -10.76 10.19 15.10
N MET A 244 -10.15 9.07 14.72
CA MET A 244 -10.62 7.73 15.13
C MET A 244 -10.45 7.48 16.63
N ALA A 245 -9.46 8.07 17.27
CA ALA A 245 -9.26 7.99 18.72
C ALA A 245 -10.35 8.80 19.46
N GLU A 246 -10.63 10.01 19.02
CA GLU A 246 -11.70 10.85 19.60
C GLU A 246 -13.10 10.23 19.38
N LEU A 247 -13.35 9.66 18.21
CA LEU A 247 -14.61 8.96 17.92
C LEU A 247 -14.86 7.80 18.91
N ARG A 248 -13.81 7.04 19.29
CA ARG A 248 -13.92 5.97 20.29
C ARG A 248 -14.20 6.47 21.71
N LYS A 249 -13.83 7.70 22.03
CA LYS A 249 -14.09 8.34 23.33
C LYS A 249 -15.49 8.95 23.42
N GLY A 250 -16.29 8.86 22.36
CA GLY A 250 -17.65 9.41 22.32
C GLY A 250 -17.78 10.72 21.54
N GLY A 251 -16.75 11.14 20.82
CA GLY A 251 -16.78 12.21 19.81
C GLY A 251 -17.49 13.50 20.25
N LYS A 252 -16.90 14.27 21.13
CA LYS A 252 -17.36 15.63 21.45
C LYS A 252 -16.54 16.68 20.72
#